data_50cf5a135f3c632181b858c390004124
#
_entry.id   50cf5a135f3c632181b858c390004124
#
_cell.length_a   1.000
_cell.length_b   1.000
_cell.length_c   1.000
_cell.angle_alpha   90.00
_cell.angle_beta   90.00
_cell.angle_gamma   90.00
#
_symmetry.space_group_name_H-M   'P 1'
#
loop_
_entity.id
_entity.type
_entity.pdbx_description
1 polymer ?
#
loop_
_entity_poly.entity_id
_entity_poly.type
_entity_poly.pdbx_seq_one_letter_code
_entity_poly.pdbx_strand_id
1 'polypeptide(L)'
;MKKIFTLLAFSSFLLATSSVAMACAPVETVSISSAEEKTNVQTQAKYGTGDAELMADVAKLVKYPKDCLEKEIQGVVYVKFTISAKGKAGGFSILKSLHPSADAEAIRAVKKLPGKWKPALDSKGKPVSCNFVLPINFRLK
;
A
#
# COMPACT_ATOMS: atom_id res chain seq x y z
N MET A 1 46.64 -52.18 50.58
CA MET A 1 45.47 -52.94 50.19
C MET A 1 44.63 -52.06 49.27
N LYS A 2 44.89 -52.22 47.98
CA LYS A 2 44.00 -52.96 47.14
C LYS A 2 42.60 -52.41 47.10
N LYS A 3 42.35 -51.58 46.12
CA LYS A 3 41.21 -51.93 45.24
C LYS A 3 41.34 -51.10 43.98
N ILE A 4 41.80 -51.74 43.08
CA ILE A 4 41.61 -51.68 41.69
C ILE A 4 40.08 -51.46 41.45
N PHE A 5 39.74 -50.27 40.98
CA PHE A 5 38.47 -50.12 40.34
C PHE A 5 38.74 -49.86 38.88
N THR A 6 38.48 -50.88 38.18
CA THR A 6 38.43 -50.97 36.75
C THR A 6 37.54 -49.87 36.24
N LEU A 7 38.12 -48.95 35.59
CA LEU A 7 37.38 -47.91 34.86
C LEU A 7 36.88 -48.55 33.58
N LEU A 8 35.62 -48.89 33.58
CA LEU A 8 34.90 -49.21 32.37
C LEU A 8 34.81 -47.95 31.52
N ALA A 9 35.58 -47.94 30.48
CA ALA A 9 35.43 -47.01 29.39
C ALA A 9 34.10 -47.22 28.73
N PHE A 10 33.12 -46.41 29.04
CA PHE A 10 31.94 -46.26 28.25
C PHE A 10 32.28 -45.48 27.00
N SER A 11 32.52 -46.24 25.96
CA SER A 11 32.54 -45.71 24.61
C SER A 11 31.15 -45.13 24.34
N SER A 12 31.03 -43.84 24.50
CA SER A 12 29.88 -43.11 24.01
C SER A 12 29.88 -43.17 22.50
N PHE A 13 29.03 -43.99 22.03
CA PHE A 13 28.65 -44.02 20.63
C PHE A 13 27.97 -42.72 20.28
N LEU A 14 28.76 -41.84 19.70
CA LEU A 14 28.25 -40.58 19.15
C LEU A 14 27.53 -40.90 17.86
N LEU A 15 26.25 -41.17 17.97
CA LEU A 15 25.34 -41.11 16.85
C LEU A 15 25.21 -39.65 16.42
N ALA A 16 26.03 -39.28 15.49
CA ALA A 16 25.78 -38.11 14.71
C ALA A 16 24.51 -38.29 13.88
N THR A 17 23.39 -38.06 14.48
CA THR A 17 22.20 -37.79 13.69
C THR A 17 22.43 -36.49 12.99
N SER A 18 22.82 -36.59 11.75
CA SER A 18 22.79 -35.53 10.77
C SER A 18 21.34 -35.09 10.64
N SER A 19 20.90 -34.29 11.60
CA SER A 19 19.70 -33.50 11.44
C SER A 19 20.04 -32.50 10.37
N VAL A 20 19.63 -32.79 9.16
CA VAL A 20 19.50 -31.79 8.12
C VAL A 20 18.50 -30.79 8.66
N ALA A 21 19.01 -29.83 9.39
CA ALA A 21 18.28 -28.61 9.63
C ALA A 21 18.04 -28.02 8.25
N MET A 22 16.88 -28.30 7.74
CA MET A 22 16.32 -27.54 6.66
C MET A 22 16.24 -26.13 7.23
N ALA A 23 17.26 -25.35 6.92
CA ALA A 23 17.25 -23.94 7.19
C ALA A 23 16.07 -23.38 6.38
N CYS A 24 14.92 -23.34 7.02
CA CYS A 24 13.96 -22.33 6.69
C CYS A 24 14.74 -21.04 6.82
N ALA A 25 15.17 -20.48 5.70
CA ALA A 25 15.64 -19.15 5.66
C ALA A 25 14.58 -18.33 6.41
N PRO A 26 14.93 -17.56 7.43
CA PRO A 26 14.00 -16.63 7.96
C PRO A 26 13.56 -15.80 6.75
N VAL A 27 12.29 -15.86 6.45
CA VAL A 27 11.66 -14.82 5.66
C VAL A 27 12.06 -13.58 6.42
N GLU A 28 13.06 -12.87 5.92
CA GLU A 28 13.27 -11.52 6.36
C GLU A 28 11.91 -10.87 6.18
N THR A 29 11.22 -10.75 7.28
CA THR A 29 10.20 -9.76 7.39
C THR A 29 10.91 -8.50 7.00
N VAL A 30 10.82 -8.16 5.72
CA VAL A 30 11.06 -6.82 5.28
C VAL A 30 10.18 -6.01 6.19
N SER A 31 10.75 -5.53 7.26
CA SER A 31 10.20 -4.43 7.98
C SER A 31 10.04 -3.36 6.92
N ILE A 32 8.89 -3.36 6.29
CA ILE A 32 8.39 -2.15 5.69
C ILE A 32 8.31 -1.23 6.90
N SER A 33 9.41 -0.59 7.18
CA SER A 33 9.42 0.65 7.87
C SER A 33 8.70 1.63 6.94
N SER A 34 7.41 1.38 6.77
CA SER A 34 6.51 2.47 6.55
C SER A 34 6.77 3.32 7.80
N ALA A 35 7.48 4.40 7.62
CA ALA A 35 7.33 5.53 8.49
C ALA A 35 5.83 5.83 8.45
N GLU A 36 5.07 5.06 9.21
CA GLU A 36 3.79 5.48 9.72
C GLU A 36 4.14 6.67 10.60
N GLU A 37 4.28 7.80 9.94
CA GLU A 37 4.06 9.06 10.57
C GLU A 37 2.65 8.92 11.16
N LYS A 38 2.62 8.53 12.42
CA LYS A 38 1.41 8.50 13.26
C LYS A 38 0.97 9.95 13.40
N THR A 39 0.54 10.51 12.31
CA THR A 39 -0.26 11.71 12.33
C THR A 39 -1.52 11.30 13.06
N ASN A 40 -1.69 11.84 14.25
CA ASN A 40 -2.86 11.66 15.08
C ASN A 40 -4.04 12.40 14.42
N VAL A 41 -4.45 11.88 13.27
CA VAL A 41 -5.49 12.44 12.41
C VAL A 41 -6.82 11.90 12.92
N GLN A 42 -7.59 12.72 13.60
CA GLN A 42 -8.92 12.35 14.09
C GLN A 42 -9.96 12.31 12.97
N THR A 43 -9.78 13.10 11.93
CA THR A 43 -10.73 13.18 10.83
C THR A 43 -9.98 13.02 9.51
N GLN A 44 -10.37 12.03 8.73
CA GLN A 44 -9.80 11.83 7.39
C GLN A 44 -10.27 12.95 6.43
N ALA A 45 -9.45 13.25 5.43
CA ALA A 45 -9.85 14.17 4.37
C ALA A 45 -11.08 13.63 3.64
N LYS A 46 -11.97 14.52 3.27
CA LYS A 46 -13.20 14.21 2.53
C LYS A 46 -13.30 15.06 1.27
N TYR A 47 -13.97 14.54 0.27
CA TYR A 47 -14.31 15.27 -0.95
C TYR A 47 -15.78 15.70 -0.89
N GLY A 48 -16.03 16.99 -1.05
CA GLY A 48 -17.40 17.54 -1.10
C GLY A 48 -18.33 17.01 -0.02
N THR A 49 -19.39 16.33 -0.42
CA THR A 49 -20.36 15.66 0.48
C THR A 49 -19.93 14.23 0.84
N GLY A 50 -18.94 13.66 0.15
CA GLY A 50 -18.41 12.33 0.43
C GLY A 50 -17.90 11.57 -0.79
N ASP A 51 -17.64 10.29 -0.58
CA ASP A 51 -17.01 9.43 -1.58
C ASP A 51 -17.88 9.19 -2.82
N ALA A 52 -19.19 9.22 -2.66
CA ALA A 52 -20.14 9.06 -3.78
C ALA A 52 -20.03 10.21 -4.79
N GLU A 53 -19.90 11.45 -4.31
CA GLU A 53 -19.70 12.63 -5.18
C GLU A 53 -18.35 12.54 -5.88
N LEU A 54 -17.30 12.14 -5.15
CA LEU A 54 -15.98 11.92 -5.71
C LEU A 54 -16.00 10.92 -6.85
N MET A 55 -16.62 9.76 -6.64
CA MET A 55 -16.72 8.71 -7.67
C MET A 55 -17.52 9.17 -8.88
N ALA A 56 -18.59 9.94 -8.69
CA ALA A 56 -19.39 10.49 -9.77
C ALA A 56 -18.59 11.51 -10.60
N ASP A 57 -17.85 12.40 -9.95
CA ASP A 57 -17.03 13.40 -10.63
C ASP A 57 -15.84 12.75 -11.37
N VAL A 58 -15.21 11.76 -10.76
CA VAL A 58 -14.16 10.96 -11.42
C VAL A 58 -14.71 10.26 -12.65
N ALA A 59 -15.86 9.59 -12.55
CA ALA A 59 -16.48 8.87 -13.66
C ALA A 59 -16.82 9.77 -14.86
N LYS A 60 -17.16 11.04 -14.61
CA LYS A 60 -17.39 12.03 -15.66
C LYS A 60 -16.11 12.49 -16.33
N LEU A 61 -15.01 12.56 -15.58
CA LEU A 61 -13.73 13.10 -16.04
C LEU A 61 -12.84 12.05 -16.69
N VAL A 62 -12.96 10.80 -16.29
CA VAL A 62 -12.19 9.67 -16.84
C VAL A 62 -12.71 9.33 -18.22
N LYS A 63 -11.83 9.36 -19.19
CA LYS A 63 -12.06 8.87 -20.53
C LYS A 63 -11.35 7.54 -20.72
N TYR A 64 -12.01 6.59 -21.35
CA TYR A 64 -11.36 5.31 -21.64
C TYR A 64 -10.36 5.50 -22.79
N PRO A 65 -9.07 5.19 -22.58
CA PRO A 65 -8.07 5.30 -23.63
C PRO A 65 -8.35 4.31 -24.76
N LYS A 66 -8.13 4.72 -26.00
CA LYS A 66 -8.34 3.84 -27.18
C LYS A 66 -7.49 2.59 -27.12
N ASP A 67 -6.25 2.72 -26.70
CA ASP A 67 -5.31 1.59 -26.53
C ASP A 67 -5.85 0.53 -25.56
N CYS A 68 -6.54 0.96 -24.51
CA CYS A 68 -7.14 0.05 -23.54
C CYS A 68 -8.45 -0.55 -24.07
N LEU A 69 -9.18 0.16 -24.95
CA LEU A 69 -10.36 -0.35 -25.64
C LEU A 69 -9.99 -1.46 -26.62
N GLU A 70 -8.98 -1.22 -27.44
CA GLU A 70 -8.51 -2.17 -28.47
C GLU A 70 -7.96 -3.45 -27.87
N LYS A 71 -7.34 -3.35 -26.70
CA LYS A 71 -6.76 -4.48 -25.97
C LYS A 71 -7.67 -5.06 -24.91
N GLU A 72 -8.91 -4.59 -24.80
CA GLU A 72 -9.90 -5.02 -23.81
C GLU A 72 -9.39 -5.00 -22.35
N ILE A 73 -8.48 -4.06 -22.05
CA ILE A 73 -7.83 -3.95 -20.75
C ILE A 73 -8.80 -3.35 -19.73
N GLN A 74 -9.28 -4.14 -18.81
CA GLN A 74 -10.15 -3.73 -17.71
C GLN A 74 -9.47 -3.92 -16.36
N GLY A 75 -9.81 -3.09 -15.39
CA GLY A 75 -9.28 -3.21 -14.04
C GLY A 75 -9.37 -1.92 -13.23
N VAL A 76 -8.68 -1.89 -12.12
CA VAL A 76 -8.66 -0.76 -11.20
C VAL A 76 -7.26 -0.18 -11.09
N VAL A 77 -7.13 1.12 -11.31
CA VAL A 77 -5.91 1.89 -11.08
C VAL A 77 -6.04 2.57 -9.72
N TYR A 78 -5.02 2.41 -8.87
CA TYR A 78 -4.96 3.08 -7.58
C TYR A 78 -4.05 4.29 -7.66
N VAL A 79 -4.64 5.47 -7.55
CA VAL A 79 -3.91 6.75 -7.55
C VAL A 79 -3.76 7.23 -6.13
N LYS A 80 -2.51 7.40 -5.68
CA LYS A 80 -2.18 8.04 -4.41
C LYS A 80 -1.88 9.51 -4.66
N PHE A 81 -2.38 10.38 -3.82
CA PHE A 81 -2.04 11.80 -3.82
C PHE A 81 -2.16 12.38 -2.42
N THR A 82 -1.54 13.52 -2.22
CA THR A 82 -1.55 14.21 -0.93
C THR A 82 -2.53 15.38 -0.98
N ILE A 83 -3.37 15.48 0.02
CA ILE A 83 -4.25 16.63 0.22
C ILE A 83 -3.57 17.54 1.24
N SER A 84 -3.26 18.76 0.84
CA SER A 84 -2.64 19.74 1.72
C SER A 84 -3.63 20.27 2.76
N ALA A 85 -3.12 20.86 3.84
CA ALA A 85 -3.93 21.55 4.84
C ALA A 85 -4.84 22.65 4.26
N LYS A 86 -4.54 23.12 3.05
CA LYS A 86 -5.35 24.12 2.31
C LYS A 86 -6.43 23.48 1.44
N GLY A 87 -6.61 22.17 1.47
CA GLY A 87 -7.56 21.44 0.63
C GLY A 87 -7.15 21.35 -0.84
N LYS A 88 -5.87 21.40 -1.16
CA LYS A 88 -5.36 21.22 -2.53
C LYS A 88 -4.77 19.82 -2.67
N ALA A 89 -5.16 19.12 -3.74
CA ALA A 89 -4.58 17.84 -4.10
C ALA A 89 -3.26 18.04 -4.87
N GLY A 90 -2.26 17.23 -4.55
CA GLY A 90 -0.94 17.27 -5.19
C GLY A 90 -0.16 15.97 -4.96
N GLY A 91 1.07 15.86 -5.47
CA GLY A 91 1.92 14.70 -5.24
C GLY A 91 1.34 13.40 -5.80
N PHE A 92 0.79 13.44 -7.02
CA PHE A 92 0.12 12.28 -7.63
C PHE A 92 1.12 11.18 -7.97
N SER A 93 0.81 9.95 -7.56
CA SER A 93 1.56 8.74 -7.87
C SER A 93 0.63 7.56 -8.08
N ILE A 94 1.06 6.58 -8.86
CA ILE A 94 0.30 5.35 -9.08
C ILE A 94 0.81 4.29 -8.10
N LEU A 95 -0.08 3.75 -7.28
CA LEU A 95 0.23 2.61 -6.40
C LEU A 95 0.09 1.28 -7.11
N LYS A 96 -0.94 1.16 -7.93
CA LYS A 96 -1.18 -0.02 -8.75
C LYS A 96 -1.50 0.43 -10.17
N SER A 97 -0.60 0.08 -11.08
CA SER A 97 -0.72 0.32 -12.50
C SER A 97 -1.58 -0.76 -13.15
N LEU A 98 -2.30 -0.39 -14.18
CA LEU A 98 -3.04 -1.29 -15.05
C LEU A 98 -2.44 -1.29 -16.46
N HIS A 99 -2.32 -0.12 -17.04
CA HIS A 99 -1.71 0.12 -18.35
C HIS A 99 -1.25 1.59 -18.41
N PRO A 100 -0.11 1.88 -19.08
CA PRO A 100 0.42 3.25 -19.11
C PRO A 100 -0.58 4.32 -19.56
N SER A 101 -1.41 4.01 -20.56
CA SER A 101 -2.45 4.93 -21.04
C SER A 101 -3.56 5.13 -20.00
N ALA A 102 -3.96 4.07 -19.29
CA ALA A 102 -4.96 4.15 -18.21
C ALA A 102 -4.43 4.95 -17.02
N ASP A 103 -3.15 4.74 -16.67
CA ASP A 103 -2.50 5.44 -15.57
C ASP A 103 -2.38 6.95 -15.83
N ALA A 104 -1.97 7.32 -17.06
CA ALA A 104 -1.89 8.71 -17.48
C ALA A 104 -3.27 9.39 -17.43
N GLU A 105 -4.30 8.69 -17.90
CA GLU A 105 -5.68 9.19 -17.87
C GLU A 105 -6.21 9.32 -16.44
N ALA A 106 -5.91 8.35 -15.57
CA ALA A 106 -6.27 8.39 -14.17
C ALA A 106 -5.67 9.63 -13.47
N ILE A 107 -4.38 9.88 -13.64
CA ILE A 107 -3.72 11.08 -13.11
C ILE A 107 -4.34 12.36 -13.69
N ARG A 108 -4.62 12.37 -14.99
CA ARG A 108 -5.25 13.52 -15.66
C ARG A 108 -6.63 13.83 -15.08
N ALA A 109 -7.44 12.80 -14.88
CA ALA A 109 -8.78 12.94 -14.31
C ALA A 109 -8.71 13.48 -12.87
N VAL A 110 -7.84 12.93 -12.04
CA VAL A 110 -7.69 13.38 -10.64
C VAL A 110 -7.20 14.84 -10.56
N LYS A 111 -6.28 15.24 -11.44
CA LYS A 111 -5.82 16.65 -11.52
C LYS A 111 -6.92 17.63 -11.93
N LYS A 112 -7.91 17.16 -12.67
CA LYS A 112 -9.06 17.98 -13.13
C LYS A 112 -10.22 18.00 -12.15
N LEU A 113 -10.16 17.23 -11.08
CA LEU A 113 -11.19 17.28 -10.06
C LEU A 113 -11.33 18.71 -9.50
N PRO A 114 -12.56 19.22 -9.38
CA PRO A 114 -12.78 20.49 -8.71
C PRO A 114 -12.27 20.37 -7.27
N GLY A 115 -11.53 21.37 -6.82
CA GLY A 115 -10.85 21.37 -5.52
C GLY A 115 -11.78 21.43 -4.30
N LYS A 116 -12.76 20.52 -4.23
CA LYS A 116 -13.72 20.42 -3.13
C LYS A 116 -13.18 19.60 -1.94
N TRP A 117 -11.87 19.50 -1.81
CA TRP A 117 -11.24 18.71 -0.76
C TRP A 117 -11.31 19.43 0.58
N LYS A 118 -11.79 18.71 1.58
CA LYS A 118 -11.69 19.11 2.98
C LYS A 118 -10.45 18.44 3.56
N PRO A 119 -9.49 19.19 4.11
CA PRO A 119 -8.27 18.62 4.69
C PRO A 119 -8.62 17.75 5.91
N ALA A 120 -7.73 16.84 6.23
CA ALA A 120 -7.80 16.13 7.49
C ALA A 120 -7.58 17.08 8.67
N LEU A 121 -8.14 16.76 9.82
CA LEU A 121 -7.96 17.52 11.05
C LEU A 121 -7.19 16.68 12.08
N ASP A 122 -6.28 17.31 12.78
CA ASP A 122 -5.61 16.68 13.92
C ASP A 122 -6.51 16.66 15.18
N SER A 123 -6.00 16.10 16.26
CA SER A 123 -6.70 16.05 17.55
C SER A 123 -7.01 17.44 18.13
N LYS A 124 -6.38 18.48 17.63
CA LYS A 124 -6.57 19.88 18.03
C LYS A 124 -7.49 20.63 17.06
N GLY A 125 -8.08 19.97 16.09
CA GLY A 125 -8.93 20.57 15.06
C GLY A 125 -8.17 21.40 14.02
N LYS A 126 -6.85 21.26 13.93
CA LYS A 126 -6.05 21.98 12.93
C LYS A 126 -6.01 21.21 11.61
N PRO A 127 -6.11 21.88 10.45
CA PRO A 127 -6.01 21.22 9.17
C PRO A 127 -4.57 20.73 8.93
N VAL A 128 -4.44 19.45 8.58
CA VAL A 128 -3.17 18.79 8.30
C VAL A 128 -3.20 18.17 6.91
N SER A 129 -2.02 18.04 6.31
CA SER A 129 -1.89 17.30 5.06
C SER A 129 -2.06 15.80 5.30
N CYS A 130 -2.70 15.12 4.37
CA CYS A 130 -2.87 13.67 4.44
C CYS A 130 -2.73 13.03 3.07
N ASN A 131 -2.37 11.76 3.06
CA ASN A 131 -2.35 10.96 1.85
C ASN A 131 -3.74 10.35 1.62
N PHE A 132 -4.18 10.39 0.38
CA PHE A 132 -5.43 9.79 -0.07
C PHE A 132 -5.17 8.82 -1.20
N VAL A 133 -5.88 7.71 -1.22
CA VAL A 133 -5.79 6.69 -2.27
C VAL A 133 -7.16 6.56 -2.92
N LEU A 134 -7.20 6.77 -4.23
CA LEU A 134 -8.42 6.74 -5.02
C LEU A 134 -8.39 5.56 -5.99
N PRO A 135 -9.30 4.58 -5.87
CA PRO A 135 -9.48 3.55 -6.87
C PRO A 135 -10.27 4.07 -8.06
N ILE A 136 -9.72 3.99 -9.25
CA ILE A 136 -10.38 4.35 -10.51
C ILE A 136 -10.63 3.08 -11.30
N ASN A 137 -11.90 2.79 -11.55
CA ASN A 137 -12.31 1.57 -12.20
C ASN A 137 -12.51 1.79 -13.71
N PHE A 138 -11.72 1.10 -14.52
CA PHE A 138 -11.85 1.05 -15.96
C PHE A 138 -12.61 -0.22 -16.35
N ARG A 139 -13.85 -0.05 -16.80
CA ARG A 139 -14.71 -1.13 -17.30
C ARG A 139 -15.21 -0.80 -18.69
N LEU A 140 -15.21 -1.80 -19.55
CA LEU A 140 -15.91 -1.76 -20.83
C LEU A 140 -17.43 -1.92 -20.56
N LYS A 141 -18.23 -1.16 -21.26
CA LYS A 141 -19.69 -1.29 -21.26
C LYS A 141 -20.10 -2.31 -22.28
#